data_055cfe25eccf002d7b5fb8e15ea76f03
#
_entry.id   055cfe25eccf002d7b5fb8e15ea76f03
#
_cell.length_a   1.000
_cell.length_b   1.000
_cell.length_c   1.000
_cell.angle_alpha   90.00
_cell.angle_beta   90.00
_cell.angle_gamma   90.00
#
_symmetry.space_group_name_H-M   'P 1'
#
loop_
_entity.id
_entity.type
_entity.pdbx_description
1 polymer ?
#
loop_
_entity_poly.entity_id
_entity_poly.type
_entity_poly.pdbx_seq_one_letter_code
_entity_poly.pdbx_strand_id
1 'polypeptide(L)'
;MERLPTSKLRAYKRSPALTNSTWYKGMLVSQMAGTADNNGAFDLAVSKMGRGTEPPPHAHSREDEFIYVLAGEMRVYVDGEVFAVTAGECTFLPRRRPHAFLITSEEAHVILLVVPGGFLDAINKMNAPAERMEVPTDVDTVTYANADLTETFELFGQHGIRFLTADEIRTEMPQYPL
;
A
#
# COMPACT_ATOMS: atom_id res chain seq x y z
N MET A 1 1.75 26.84 -20.89
CA MET A 1 2.20 25.85 -19.91
C MET A 1 2.44 26.61 -18.61
N GLU A 2 1.42 26.64 -17.74
CA GLU A 2 1.42 27.40 -16.50
C GLU A 2 2.34 26.69 -15.51
N ARG A 3 3.36 27.36 -15.01
CA ARG A 3 4.21 26.81 -13.95
C ARG A 3 3.38 26.72 -12.67
N LEU A 4 3.13 25.52 -12.20
CA LEU A 4 2.60 25.30 -10.87
C LEU A 4 3.48 26.09 -9.86
N PRO A 5 2.88 26.76 -8.85
CA PRO A 5 3.64 27.48 -7.85
C PRO A 5 4.59 26.47 -7.16
N THR A 6 5.86 26.66 -7.33
CA THR A 6 6.89 25.89 -6.63
C THR A 6 6.83 26.26 -5.14
N SER A 7 6.05 25.52 -4.35
CA SER A 7 6.27 25.53 -2.91
C SER A 7 7.74 25.17 -2.70
N LYS A 8 8.50 25.96 -1.95
CA LYS A 8 9.91 25.66 -1.69
C LYS A 8 9.97 24.33 -0.92
N LEU A 9 10.33 23.26 -1.62
CA LEU A 9 10.60 21.96 -1.00
C LEU A 9 11.67 22.16 0.06
N ARG A 10 11.48 21.54 1.22
CA ARG A 10 12.42 21.64 2.33
C ARG A 10 13.03 20.27 2.62
N ALA A 11 14.33 20.26 2.86
CA ALA A 11 14.98 19.06 3.40
C ALA A 11 14.47 18.78 4.82
N TYR A 12 14.24 17.53 5.13
CA TYR A 12 13.86 17.07 6.48
C TYR A 12 14.49 15.70 6.76
N LYS A 13 14.48 15.33 8.05
CA LYS A 13 14.75 13.98 8.53
C LYS A 13 13.46 13.47 9.20
N ARG A 14 13.01 12.28 8.82
CA ARG A 14 11.83 11.62 9.41
C ARG A 14 12.16 10.17 9.70
N SER A 15 11.62 9.63 10.76
CA SER A 15 11.65 8.21 11.11
C SER A 15 10.21 7.77 11.46
N PRO A 16 9.89 6.47 11.38
CA PRO A 16 8.61 5.98 11.89
C PRO A 16 8.41 6.38 13.36
N ALA A 17 7.29 7.01 13.66
CA ALA A 17 6.89 7.47 15.00
C ALA A 17 5.38 7.59 15.07
N LEU A 18 4.79 7.64 16.26
CA LEU A 18 3.33 7.80 16.42
C LEU A 18 2.79 9.05 15.72
N THR A 19 3.58 10.12 15.64
CA THR A 19 3.17 11.38 15.02
C THR A 19 2.98 11.33 13.50
N ASN A 20 3.50 10.30 12.84
CA ASN A 20 3.38 10.09 11.40
C ASN A 20 2.95 8.66 11.05
N SER A 21 2.34 7.95 11.99
CA SER A 21 1.88 6.58 11.82
C SER A 21 0.39 6.45 12.08
N THR A 22 -0.23 5.61 11.30
CA THR A 22 -1.67 5.33 11.37
C THR A 22 -1.92 3.83 11.27
N TRP A 23 -3.04 3.40 11.81
CA TRP A 23 -3.58 2.08 11.55
C TRP A 23 -4.56 2.12 10.38
N TYR A 24 -4.33 1.26 9.42
CA TYR A 24 -5.16 1.13 8.24
C TYR A 24 -5.39 -0.34 7.90
N LYS A 25 -6.64 -0.82 7.97
CA LYS A 25 -7.05 -2.19 7.60
C LYS A 25 -6.16 -3.28 8.23
N GLY A 26 -5.80 -3.15 9.50
CA GLY A 26 -4.94 -4.11 10.21
C GLY A 26 -3.44 -3.91 10.01
N MET A 27 -3.04 -2.89 9.28
CA MET A 27 -1.64 -2.54 9.03
C MET A 27 -1.22 -1.32 9.84
N LEU A 28 0.06 -1.23 10.19
CA LEU A 28 0.70 0.00 10.66
C LEU A 28 1.38 0.68 9.47
N VAL A 29 0.96 1.90 9.13
CA VAL A 29 1.51 2.68 8.01
C VAL A 29 2.16 3.94 8.55
N SER A 30 3.47 4.07 8.42
CA SER A 30 4.26 5.26 8.79
C SER A 30 4.57 6.07 7.53
N GLN A 31 3.94 7.23 7.38
CA GLN A 31 4.18 8.10 6.23
C GLN A 31 5.54 8.79 6.36
N MET A 32 6.43 8.51 5.42
CA MET A 32 7.78 9.10 5.37
C MET A 32 7.82 10.30 4.42
N ALA A 33 7.06 10.27 3.33
CA ALA A 33 6.81 11.40 2.45
C ALA A 33 5.43 11.26 1.80
N GLY A 34 4.75 12.37 1.60
CA GLY A 34 3.47 12.42 0.89
C GLY A 34 3.39 13.65 -0.01
N THR A 35 2.24 13.87 -0.62
CA THR A 35 2.01 14.93 -1.62
C THR A 35 2.41 16.32 -1.12
N ALA A 36 2.18 16.63 0.15
CA ALA A 36 2.54 17.91 0.76
C ALA A 36 4.07 18.12 0.92
N ASP A 37 4.83 17.04 1.04
CA ASP A 37 6.27 17.09 1.25
C ASP A 37 7.06 17.34 -0.06
N ASN A 38 6.50 16.88 -1.21
CA ASN A 38 7.25 16.78 -2.46
C ASN A 38 6.46 17.21 -3.71
N ASN A 39 5.34 17.94 -3.52
CA ASN A 39 4.43 18.38 -4.59
C ASN A 39 3.85 17.18 -5.41
N GLY A 40 3.59 16.06 -4.76
CA GLY A 40 3.01 14.89 -5.38
C GLY A 40 3.97 14.10 -6.28
N ALA A 41 5.28 14.29 -6.14
CA ALA A 41 6.25 13.54 -6.94
C ALA A 41 6.23 12.04 -6.62
N PHE A 42 6.07 11.69 -5.35
CA PHE A 42 5.95 10.31 -4.88
C PHE A 42 5.31 10.24 -3.49
N ASP A 43 4.84 9.07 -3.12
CA ASP A 43 4.55 8.71 -1.74
C ASP A 43 5.57 7.69 -1.25
N LEU A 44 5.99 7.81 0.00
CA LEU A 44 6.90 6.89 0.66
C LEU A 44 6.35 6.54 2.04
N ALA A 45 6.15 5.26 2.28
CA ALA A 45 5.75 4.74 3.59
C ALA A 45 6.67 3.61 4.05
N VAL A 46 6.75 3.46 5.37
CA VAL A 46 7.26 2.25 6.02
C VAL A 46 6.05 1.57 6.66
N SER A 47 5.80 0.32 6.30
CA SER A 47 4.60 -0.39 6.77
C SER A 47 4.96 -1.72 7.42
N LYS A 48 4.20 -2.06 8.48
CA LYS A 48 4.16 -3.42 9.04
C LYS A 48 2.77 -4.00 8.75
N MET A 49 2.75 -5.22 8.30
CA MET A 49 1.53 -5.90 7.86
C MET A 49 1.54 -7.34 8.36
N GLY A 50 0.50 -7.73 9.10
CA GLY A 50 0.30 -9.11 9.49
C GLY A 50 -0.26 -9.95 8.35
N ARG A 51 0.00 -11.25 8.37
CA ARG A 51 -0.62 -12.20 7.42
C ARG A 51 -2.14 -12.10 7.48
N GLY A 52 -2.80 -11.99 6.31
CA GLY A 52 -4.25 -11.87 6.20
C GLY A 52 -4.77 -10.43 6.23
N THR A 53 -3.89 -9.41 6.28
CA THR A 53 -4.29 -8.00 6.18
C THR A 53 -4.08 -7.42 4.78
N GLU A 54 -3.61 -8.22 3.85
CA GLU A 54 -3.28 -7.81 2.48
C GLU A 54 -4.51 -7.28 1.75
N PRO A 55 -4.34 -6.23 0.90
CA PRO A 55 -5.43 -5.78 0.05
C PRO A 55 -5.78 -6.83 -1.01
N PRO A 56 -7.05 -6.90 -1.42
CA PRO A 56 -7.45 -7.73 -2.56
C PRO A 56 -6.67 -7.36 -3.84
N PRO A 57 -6.60 -8.26 -4.83
CA PRO A 57 -6.00 -7.96 -6.14
C PRO A 57 -6.56 -6.67 -6.74
N HIS A 58 -5.65 -5.80 -7.21
CA HIS A 58 -5.99 -4.48 -7.71
C HIS A 58 -5.02 -4.01 -8.79
N ALA A 59 -5.35 -2.88 -9.41
CA ALA A 59 -4.50 -2.22 -10.39
C ALA A 59 -4.54 -0.70 -10.18
N HIS A 60 -3.39 -0.06 -10.24
CA HIS A 60 -3.26 1.39 -10.24
C HIS A 60 -3.33 1.92 -11.68
N SER A 61 -4.17 2.91 -11.95
CA SER A 61 -4.26 3.50 -13.30
C SER A 61 -3.16 4.52 -13.58
N ARG A 62 -2.56 5.09 -12.54
CA ARG A 62 -1.63 6.22 -12.61
C ARG A 62 -0.27 5.96 -12.00
N GLU A 63 -0.21 5.17 -10.95
CA GLU A 63 0.98 5.01 -10.12
C GLU A 63 1.71 3.70 -10.45
N ASP A 64 3.04 3.77 -10.55
CA ASP A 64 3.91 2.61 -10.39
C ASP A 64 4.21 2.42 -8.89
N GLU A 65 4.33 1.18 -8.46
CA GLU A 65 4.58 0.83 -7.07
C GLU A 65 5.85 -0.01 -6.93
N PHE A 66 6.61 0.25 -5.88
CA PHE A 66 7.74 -0.56 -5.45
C PHE A 66 7.54 -1.01 -4.02
N ILE A 67 7.76 -2.29 -3.77
CA ILE A 67 7.76 -2.86 -2.43
C ILE A 67 9.17 -3.41 -2.16
N TYR A 68 9.85 -2.85 -1.15
CA TYR A 68 11.13 -3.36 -0.67
C TYR A 68 10.92 -4.00 0.70
N VAL A 69 11.28 -5.28 0.85
CA VAL A 69 11.10 -6.04 2.08
C VAL A 69 12.27 -5.77 3.03
N LEU A 70 11.99 -5.22 4.21
CA LEU A 70 12.96 -5.00 5.28
C LEU A 70 13.09 -6.23 6.18
N ALA A 71 11.97 -6.91 6.45
CA ALA A 71 11.90 -8.13 7.23
C ALA A 71 10.63 -8.92 6.87
N GLY A 72 10.64 -10.23 7.09
CA GLY A 72 9.56 -11.13 6.70
C GLY A 72 9.68 -11.58 5.25
N GLU A 73 8.60 -12.17 4.76
CA GLU A 73 8.52 -12.77 3.42
C GLU A 73 7.12 -12.54 2.84
N MET A 74 7.06 -12.38 1.53
CA MET A 74 5.80 -12.29 0.80
C MET A 74 5.90 -12.99 -0.56
N ARG A 75 4.74 -13.33 -1.09
CA ARG A 75 4.59 -13.81 -2.47
C ARG A 75 3.84 -12.75 -3.24
N VAL A 76 4.43 -12.26 -4.32
CA VAL A 76 3.89 -11.20 -5.17
C VAL A 76 3.45 -11.79 -6.50
N TYR A 77 2.28 -11.40 -6.96
CA TYR A 77 1.62 -11.84 -8.19
C TYR A 77 1.44 -10.64 -9.11
N VAL A 78 2.03 -10.65 -10.28
CA VAL A 78 1.92 -9.58 -11.29
C VAL A 78 2.32 -10.11 -12.67
N ASP A 79 1.61 -9.69 -13.73
CA ASP A 79 1.93 -10.02 -15.13
C ASP A 79 2.08 -11.53 -15.44
N GLY A 80 1.33 -12.38 -14.74
CA GLY A 80 1.42 -13.83 -14.90
C GLY A 80 2.61 -14.47 -14.15
N GLU A 81 3.46 -13.67 -13.53
CA GLU A 81 4.60 -14.12 -12.74
C GLU A 81 4.26 -14.19 -11.24
N VAL A 82 4.99 -15.02 -10.52
CA VAL A 82 4.90 -15.16 -9.06
C VAL A 82 6.29 -15.06 -8.47
N PHE A 83 6.52 -14.02 -7.67
CA PHE A 83 7.81 -13.80 -7.01
C PHE A 83 7.71 -14.14 -5.52
N ALA A 84 8.62 -14.98 -5.03
CA ALA A 84 8.89 -15.05 -3.60
C ALA A 84 9.87 -13.92 -3.28
N VAL A 85 9.51 -13.03 -2.35
CA VAL A 85 10.28 -11.84 -2.01
C VAL A 85 10.60 -11.86 -0.54
N THR A 86 11.89 -11.79 -0.21
CA THR A 86 12.41 -11.86 1.14
C THR A 86 13.15 -10.59 1.53
N ALA A 87 13.57 -10.50 2.79
CA ALA A 87 14.31 -9.35 3.29
C ALA A 87 15.53 -9.01 2.43
N GLY A 88 15.65 -7.74 2.04
CA GLY A 88 16.70 -7.25 1.15
C GLY A 88 16.34 -7.20 -0.34
N GLU A 89 15.16 -7.70 -0.71
CA GLU A 89 14.68 -7.73 -2.08
C GLU A 89 13.54 -6.73 -2.32
N CYS A 90 13.33 -6.34 -3.58
CA CYS A 90 12.21 -5.51 -3.96
C CYS A 90 11.48 -6.05 -5.18
N THR A 91 10.21 -5.67 -5.32
CA THR A 91 9.43 -5.86 -6.53
C THR A 91 9.00 -4.53 -7.12
N PHE A 92 8.86 -4.50 -8.45
CA PHE A 92 8.26 -3.43 -9.21
C PHE A 92 6.91 -3.86 -9.74
N LEU A 93 5.88 -3.09 -9.44
CA LEU A 93 4.49 -3.29 -9.83
C LEU A 93 4.09 -2.17 -10.78
N PRO A 94 4.13 -2.40 -12.10
CA PRO A 94 3.84 -1.34 -13.07
C PRO A 94 2.38 -0.94 -13.03
N ARG A 95 2.11 0.34 -13.24
CA ARG A 95 0.74 0.85 -13.40
C ARG A 95 -0.04 0.10 -14.47
N ARG A 96 -1.36 -0.01 -14.30
CA ARG A 96 -2.29 -0.68 -15.22
C ARG A 96 -2.10 -2.20 -15.31
N ARG A 97 -1.26 -2.77 -14.44
CA ARG A 97 -1.09 -4.22 -14.33
C ARG A 97 -1.76 -4.70 -13.05
N PRO A 98 -2.70 -5.63 -13.13
CA PRO A 98 -3.24 -6.30 -11.96
C PRO A 98 -2.13 -6.94 -11.14
N HIS A 99 -2.16 -6.70 -9.85
CA HIS A 99 -1.21 -7.28 -8.93
C HIS A 99 -1.82 -7.54 -7.55
N ALA A 100 -1.17 -8.39 -6.81
CA ALA A 100 -1.47 -8.71 -5.42
C ALA A 100 -0.21 -9.22 -4.72
N PHE A 101 -0.24 -9.22 -3.41
CA PHE A 101 0.76 -9.92 -2.62
C PHE A 101 0.09 -10.66 -1.45
N LEU A 102 0.74 -11.71 -0.99
CA LEU A 102 0.36 -12.46 0.21
C LEU A 102 1.57 -12.56 1.12
N ILE A 103 1.41 -12.22 2.39
CA ILE A 103 2.46 -12.35 3.40
C ILE A 103 2.57 -13.83 3.78
N THR A 104 3.77 -14.40 3.63
CA THR A 104 4.04 -15.80 3.92
C THR A 104 4.69 -16.03 5.28
N SER A 105 5.34 -15.00 5.85
CA SER A 105 5.73 -14.95 7.26
C SER A 105 4.53 -14.60 8.17
N GLU A 106 4.73 -14.48 9.47
CA GLU A 106 3.72 -13.97 10.41
C GLU A 106 3.43 -12.49 10.17
N GLU A 107 4.48 -11.71 9.97
CA GLU A 107 4.45 -10.27 9.65
C GLU A 107 5.47 -9.96 8.55
N ALA A 108 5.19 -8.98 7.72
CA ALA A 108 6.14 -8.36 6.81
C ALA A 108 6.35 -6.89 7.18
N HIS A 109 7.61 -6.43 7.14
CA HIS A 109 8.02 -5.05 7.30
C HIS A 109 8.59 -4.55 5.99
N VAL A 110 7.98 -3.53 5.40
CA VAL A 110 8.29 -3.10 4.03
C VAL A 110 8.45 -1.59 3.90
N ILE A 111 9.19 -1.18 2.89
CA ILE A 111 9.12 0.17 2.33
C ILE A 111 8.23 0.11 1.10
N LEU A 112 7.24 0.99 1.07
CA LEU A 112 6.34 1.21 -0.06
C LEU A 112 6.68 2.56 -0.71
N LEU A 113 7.02 2.55 -1.99
CA LEU A 113 7.20 3.74 -2.82
C LEU A 113 6.18 3.72 -3.95
N VAL A 114 5.39 4.77 -4.08
CA VAL A 114 4.36 4.93 -5.11
C VAL A 114 4.63 6.20 -5.92
N VAL A 115 4.66 6.11 -7.25
CA VAL A 115 5.05 7.19 -8.16
C VAL A 115 4.06 7.32 -9.33
N PRO A 116 3.46 8.50 -9.56
CA PRO A 116 3.46 9.70 -8.73
C PRO A 116 2.77 9.50 -7.39
N GLY A 117 2.87 10.49 -6.49
CA GLY A 117 2.17 10.49 -5.20
C GLY A 117 0.67 10.73 -5.34
N GLY A 118 -0.05 10.48 -4.23
CA GLY A 118 -1.51 10.60 -4.10
C GLY A 118 -2.19 9.36 -3.53
N PHE A 119 -1.50 8.23 -3.50
CA PHE A 119 -2.01 6.99 -2.91
C PHE A 119 -2.22 7.11 -1.39
N LEU A 120 -1.27 7.69 -0.68
CA LEU A 120 -1.38 7.89 0.77
C LEU A 120 -2.50 8.88 1.13
N ASP A 121 -2.88 9.79 0.23
CA ASP A 121 -4.02 10.68 0.45
C ASP A 121 -5.35 9.89 0.53
N ALA A 122 -5.49 8.79 -0.22
CA ALA A 122 -6.64 7.89 -0.09
C ALA A 122 -6.62 7.12 1.24
N ILE A 123 -5.49 6.54 1.60
CA ILE A 123 -5.33 5.84 2.89
C ILE A 123 -5.64 6.78 4.06
N ASN A 124 -5.15 8.02 4.02
CA ASN A 124 -5.32 9.01 5.09
C ASN A 124 -6.78 9.44 5.32
N LYS A 125 -7.68 9.14 4.39
CA LYS A 125 -9.13 9.38 4.58
C LYS A 125 -9.83 8.24 5.32
N MET A 126 -9.20 7.08 5.47
CA MET A 126 -9.80 5.85 5.99
C MET A 126 -9.04 5.26 7.19
N ASN A 127 -8.02 5.92 7.65
CA ASN A 127 -7.16 5.43 8.74
C ASN A 127 -7.57 5.99 10.11
N ALA A 128 -6.95 5.45 11.15
CA ALA A 128 -6.97 5.99 12.50
C ALA A 128 -5.53 6.26 12.97
N PRO A 129 -5.27 7.26 13.83
CA PRO A 129 -3.96 7.45 14.44
C PRO A 129 -3.50 6.17 15.15
N ALA A 130 -2.23 5.78 14.95
CA ALA A 130 -1.67 4.65 15.65
C ALA A 130 -1.43 5.00 17.14
N GLU A 131 -1.86 4.12 18.04
CA GLU A 131 -1.66 4.28 19.49
C GLU A 131 -0.35 3.63 19.96
N ARG A 132 0.20 2.70 19.16
CA ARG A 132 1.48 2.02 19.38
C ARG A 132 2.16 1.74 18.03
N MET A 133 3.48 1.56 18.03
CA MET A 133 4.27 1.32 16.82
C MET A 133 4.29 -0.17 16.40
N GLU A 134 3.12 -0.80 16.48
CA GLU A 134 2.86 -2.21 16.19
C GLU A 134 1.58 -2.32 15.35
N VAL A 135 1.41 -3.43 14.64
CA VAL A 135 0.14 -3.75 13.99
C VAL A 135 -0.96 -3.86 15.04
N PRO A 136 -2.19 -3.41 14.74
CA PRO A 136 -3.30 -3.59 15.67
C PRO A 136 -3.66 -5.07 15.76
N THR A 137 -3.82 -5.56 16.99
CA THR A 137 -4.15 -6.96 17.29
C THR A 137 -5.48 -7.12 18.04
N ASP A 138 -6.23 -6.04 18.17
CA ASP A 138 -7.49 -6.02 18.89
C ASP A 138 -8.54 -6.81 18.10
N VAL A 139 -9.45 -7.48 18.81
CA VAL A 139 -10.52 -8.32 18.19
C VAL A 139 -11.43 -7.54 17.24
N ASP A 140 -11.56 -6.24 17.43
CA ASP A 140 -12.36 -5.35 16.61
C ASP A 140 -11.55 -4.69 15.45
N THR A 141 -10.31 -5.13 15.23
CA THR A 141 -9.48 -4.58 14.15
C THR A 141 -10.14 -4.80 12.80
N VAL A 142 -10.39 -3.70 12.10
CA VAL A 142 -10.97 -3.71 10.75
C VAL A 142 -9.90 -4.05 9.74
N THR A 143 -10.12 -5.11 8.96
CA THR A 143 -9.24 -5.58 7.89
C THR A 143 -10.00 -5.65 6.56
N TYR A 144 -9.30 -5.94 5.47
CA TYR A 144 -9.95 -6.22 4.20
C TYR A 144 -10.84 -7.49 4.23
N ALA A 145 -10.54 -8.43 5.11
CA ALA A 145 -11.26 -9.71 5.21
C ALA A 145 -12.58 -9.62 6.00
N ASN A 146 -12.73 -8.64 6.90
CA ASN A 146 -13.87 -8.57 7.82
C ASN A 146 -14.74 -7.31 7.68
N ALA A 147 -14.44 -6.41 6.76
CA ALA A 147 -15.15 -5.15 6.56
C ALA A 147 -16.09 -5.18 5.35
N ASP A 148 -17.13 -4.34 5.39
CA ASP A 148 -17.78 -3.87 4.16
C ASP A 148 -16.80 -2.95 3.42
N LEU A 149 -16.43 -3.32 2.22
CA LEU A 149 -15.42 -2.64 1.41
C LEU A 149 -16.01 -1.66 0.39
N THR A 150 -17.33 -1.48 0.37
CA THR A 150 -18.01 -0.64 -0.64
C THR A 150 -17.44 0.77 -0.67
N GLU A 151 -17.43 1.47 0.47
CA GLU A 151 -16.87 2.82 0.57
C GLU A 151 -15.36 2.85 0.30
N THR A 152 -14.63 1.81 0.71
CA THR A 152 -13.20 1.67 0.47
C THR A 152 -12.92 1.60 -1.03
N PHE A 153 -13.65 0.77 -1.77
CA PHE A 153 -13.47 0.60 -3.21
C PHE A 153 -13.89 1.85 -3.99
N GLU A 154 -14.97 2.51 -3.59
CA GLU A 154 -15.40 3.79 -4.18
C GLU A 154 -14.33 4.87 -4.02
N LEU A 155 -13.79 5.02 -2.82
CA LEU A 155 -12.75 6.02 -2.53
C LEU A 155 -11.47 5.75 -3.31
N PHE A 156 -11.00 4.50 -3.32
CA PHE A 156 -9.83 4.14 -4.12
C PHE A 156 -10.07 4.31 -5.62
N GLY A 157 -11.29 4.03 -6.11
CA GLY A 157 -11.69 4.29 -7.49
C GLY A 157 -11.53 5.77 -7.89
N GLN A 158 -11.88 6.71 -7.00
CA GLN A 158 -11.66 8.15 -7.19
C GLN A 158 -10.16 8.50 -7.29
N HIS A 159 -9.30 7.71 -6.65
CA HIS A 159 -7.85 7.83 -6.69
C HIS A 159 -7.19 7.01 -7.82
N GLY A 160 -8.00 6.35 -8.66
CA GLY A 160 -7.50 5.62 -9.84
C GLY A 160 -7.04 4.20 -9.53
N ILE A 161 -7.46 3.61 -8.41
CA ILE A 161 -7.17 2.24 -8.03
C ILE A 161 -8.43 1.41 -8.20
N ARG A 162 -8.34 0.33 -8.96
CA ARG A 162 -9.43 -0.60 -9.25
C ARG A 162 -9.16 -1.95 -8.60
N PHE A 163 -10.05 -2.40 -7.75
CA PHE A 163 -10.03 -3.77 -7.25
C PHE A 163 -10.67 -4.72 -8.27
N LEU A 164 -10.14 -5.92 -8.39
CA LEU A 164 -10.59 -6.92 -9.32
C LEU A 164 -11.75 -7.73 -8.75
N THR A 165 -12.72 -8.05 -9.60
CA THR A 165 -13.75 -9.04 -9.31
C THR A 165 -13.17 -10.46 -9.33
N ALA A 166 -13.88 -11.44 -8.75
CA ALA A 166 -13.43 -12.84 -8.77
C ALA A 166 -13.24 -13.39 -10.18
N ASP A 167 -14.07 -12.98 -11.16
CA ASP A 167 -13.94 -13.41 -12.54
C ASP A 167 -12.74 -12.78 -13.25
N GLU A 168 -12.45 -11.51 -12.97
CA GLU A 168 -11.24 -10.85 -13.45
C GLU A 168 -9.98 -11.50 -12.85
N ILE A 169 -9.98 -11.84 -11.56
CA ILE A 169 -8.86 -12.54 -10.92
C ILE A 169 -8.62 -13.89 -11.61
N ARG A 170 -9.65 -14.69 -11.86
CA ARG A 170 -9.51 -15.98 -12.57
C ARG A 170 -8.92 -15.81 -13.97
N THR A 171 -9.22 -14.70 -14.63
CA THR A 171 -8.80 -14.45 -16.02
C THR A 171 -7.43 -13.77 -16.10
N GLU A 172 -7.21 -12.71 -15.29
CA GLU A 172 -6.02 -11.87 -15.39
C GLU A 172 -4.90 -12.31 -14.43
N MET A 173 -5.24 -13.03 -13.36
CA MET A 173 -4.29 -13.48 -12.31
C MET A 173 -4.52 -14.97 -11.95
N PRO A 174 -4.49 -15.92 -12.89
CA PRO A 174 -4.83 -17.33 -12.64
C PRO A 174 -3.91 -18.02 -11.61
N GLN A 175 -2.74 -17.44 -11.31
CA GLN A 175 -1.80 -17.95 -10.31
C GLN A 175 -2.15 -17.50 -8.88
N TYR A 176 -3.02 -16.48 -8.72
CA TYR A 176 -3.43 -15.99 -7.42
C TYR A 176 -4.43 -16.99 -6.79
N PRO A 177 -4.22 -17.43 -5.55
CA PRO A 177 -5.15 -18.35 -4.87
C PRO A 177 -6.43 -17.60 -4.49
N LEU A 178 -7.56 -18.05 -5.02
CA LEU A 178 -8.91 -17.59 -4.64
C LEU A 178 -9.43 -18.42 -3.48
#